data_53199a5d51cfc172b72a4dc3e0b20b1c
#
_entry.id   53199a5d51cfc172b72a4dc3e0b20b1c
#
_cell.length_a   1.000
_cell.length_b   1.000
_cell.length_c   1.000
_cell.angle_alpha   90.00
_cell.angle_beta   90.00
_cell.angle_gamma   90.00
#
_symmetry.space_group_name_H-M   'P 1'
#
loop_
_entity.id
_entity.type
_entity.pdbx_description
1 polymer ?
#
loop_
_entity_poly.entity_id
_entity_poly.type
_entity_poly.pdbx_seq_one_letter_code
_entity_poly.pdbx_strand_id
1 'polypeptide(L)'
;GINAEGHPYFTVNGVTATADTVISDATESMIVGVKENNGLVRIYVDGQISASVYNAENKEFAVPAAKIVGNGVNGAVTNVAVYDRSLGYDEVPTSGLAETVKKITAEKDNWTTESWTAANMDTLLSNTTSAISGGDASAIQAAKEALTAGYATLVPKVVENLAYQKNVTSAWVDPDETTDMTNTRSPLSNAVDGVYNNSDKYAIYGKDGKDKGSYITIYLGQQCNINNVNLWRYWSDGRTYKATALVVSDTADFAKKTVLYYSGDSDVYNLGVDPTDTLYAETSAGKALYSGEAVTGRYVRLYAMGKVGSNTTSGHENHIVEIQVNGSATDSDPYDLTEYRKILKEAKTEAAKDIYTAESVAALNEQITASEALIAELDAAINAGNQPDKSWSEVANAKAALEAA
;
A
#
# COMPACT_ATOMS: atom_id res chain seq x y z
N GLY A 1 -35.64 20.72 8.41
CA GLY A 1 -36.33 20.95 7.11
C GLY A 1 -35.57 21.88 6.22
N ILE A 2 -36.18 22.16 5.06
CA ILE A 2 -35.72 23.19 4.10
C ILE A 2 -36.90 24.08 3.88
N ASN A 3 -36.73 25.41 3.97
CA ASN A 3 -37.80 26.37 3.74
C ASN A 3 -38.01 26.65 2.23
N ALA A 4 -39.00 27.47 1.90
CA ALA A 4 -39.35 27.76 0.50
C ALA A 4 -38.24 28.49 -0.28
N GLU A 5 -37.36 29.18 0.43
CA GLU A 5 -36.22 29.92 -0.12
C GLU A 5 -34.97 29.06 -0.27
N GLY A 6 -35.05 27.77 0.12
CA GLY A 6 -33.92 26.81 0.03
C GLY A 6 -32.99 26.82 1.22
N HIS A 7 -33.31 27.49 2.31
CA HIS A 7 -32.51 27.49 3.53
C HIS A 7 -32.84 26.28 4.42
N PRO A 8 -31.88 25.44 4.76
CA PRO A 8 -32.05 24.44 5.78
C PRO A 8 -32.39 25.04 7.15
N TYR A 9 -33.26 24.39 7.91
CA TYR A 9 -33.55 24.78 9.28
C TYR A 9 -33.68 23.57 10.21
N PHE A 10 -33.35 23.80 11.48
CA PHE A 10 -33.47 22.82 12.54
C PHE A 10 -34.25 23.41 13.73
N THR A 11 -35.39 22.79 14.08
CA THR A 11 -36.27 23.24 15.14
C THR A 11 -36.32 22.24 16.28
N VAL A 12 -36.10 22.72 17.50
CA VAL A 12 -36.20 21.92 18.72
C VAL A 12 -36.94 22.76 19.79
N ASN A 13 -38.02 22.19 20.38
CA ASN A 13 -38.83 22.88 21.39
C ASN A 13 -39.27 24.29 21.02
N GLY A 14 -39.63 24.49 19.76
CA GLY A 14 -40.07 25.81 19.25
C GLY A 14 -38.93 26.79 18.96
N VAL A 15 -37.68 26.42 19.20
CA VAL A 15 -36.50 27.22 18.83
C VAL A 15 -35.99 26.75 17.46
N THR A 16 -35.87 27.64 16.53
CA THR A 16 -35.45 27.34 15.14
C THR A 16 -34.16 28.04 14.80
N ALA A 17 -33.14 27.26 14.42
CA ALA A 17 -31.97 27.76 13.74
C ALA A 17 -32.15 27.58 12.24
N THR A 18 -32.16 28.65 11.46
CA THR A 18 -32.27 28.65 9.99
C THR A 18 -30.93 29.01 9.41
N ALA A 19 -30.42 28.17 8.54
CA ALA A 19 -29.13 28.37 7.87
C ALA A 19 -29.13 29.61 6.99
N ASP A 20 -28.04 30.35 7.02
CA ASP A 20 -27.81 31.44 6.06
C ASP A 20 -27.49 30.93 4.65
N THR A 21 -27.03 29.69 4.57
CA THR A 21 -26.67 29.01 3.32
C THR A 21 -27.93 28.50 2.61
N VAL A 22 -28.05 28.80 1.32
CA VAL A 22 -29.06 28.20 0.42
C VAL A 22 -28.45 26.93 -0.18
N ILE A 23 -29.15 25.80 -0.10
CA ILE A 23 -28.72 24.57 -0.77
C ILE A 23 -29.19 24.55 -2.22
N SER A 24 -28.31 24.08 -3.11
CA SER A 24 -28.59 24.00 -4.54
C SER A 24 -29.23 22.68 -4.93
N ASP A 25 -30.15 22.67 -5.86
CA ASP A 25 -30.81 21.50 -6.42
C ASP A 25 -29.85 20.54 -7.16
N ALA A 26 -28.63 21.03 -7.48
CA ALA A 26 -27.65 20.26 -8.28
C ALA A 26 -26.57 19.56 -7.46
N THR A 27 -26.54 19.76 -6.14
CA THR A 27 -25.45 19.25 -5.29
C THR A 27 -25.99 18.53 -4.06
N GLU A 28 -25.30 17.49 -3.62
CA GLU A 28 -25.54 16.86 -2.33
C GLU A 28 -25.02 17.76 -1.22
N SER A 29 -25.86 18.07 -0.22
CA SER A 29 -25.47 18.83 0.96
C SER A 29 -25.76 18.06 2.23
N MET A 30 -24.81 18.08 3.18
CA MET A 30 -24.99 17.52 4.51
C MET A 30 -25.56 18.57 5.46
N ILE A 31 -26.68 18.23 6.10
CA ILE A 31 -27.34 19.10 7.07
C ILE A 31 -27.29 18.42 8.44
N VAL A 32 -26.72 19.10 9.43
CA VAL A 32 -26.66 18.60 10.81
C VAL A 32 -27.26 19.62 11.78
N GLY A 33 -28.28 19.19 12.52
CA GLY A 33 -28.86 19.97 13.60
C GLY A 33 -28.33 19.48 14.95
N VAL A 34 -27.82 20.37 15.77
CA VAL A 34 -27.30 20.06 17.11
C VAL A 34 -28.04 20.87 18.17
N LYS A 35 -28.53 20.19 19.21
CA LYS A 35 -29.10 20.80 20.40
C LYS A 35 -28.15 20.55 21.57
N GLU A 36 -27.65 21.60 22.17
CA GLU A 36 -26.77 21.50 23.34
C GLU A 36 -27.58 21.63 24.64
N ASN A 37 -27.07 21.05 25.74
CA ASN A 37 -27.71 21.07 27.06
C ASN A 37 -27.79 22.46 27.69
N ASN A 38 -26.99 23.42 27.19
CA ASN A 38 -26.99 24.81 27.63
C ASN A 38 -28.13 25.65 27.00
N GLY A 39 -28.93 25.06 26.08
CA GLY A 39 -30.01 25.77 25.36
C GLY A 39 -29.65 26.21 23.96
N LEU A 40 -28.43 26.00 23.51
CA LEU A 40 -27.98 26.35 22.16
C LEU A 40 -28.52 25.37 21.13
N VAL A 41 -29.04 25.88 20.02
CA VAL A 41 -29.47 25.15 18.83
C VAL A 41 -28.63 25.62 17.66
N ARG A 42 -27.95 24.71 17.01
CA ARG A 42 -27.12 25.03 15.84
C ARG A 42 -27.55 24.24 14.64
N ILE A 43 -27.35 24.80 13.48
CA ILE A 43 -27.42 24.12 12.20
C ILE A 43 -26.12 24.27 11.44
N TYR A 44 -25.65 23.14 10.95
CA TYR A 44 -24.46 23.04 10.09
C TYR A 44 -24.92 22.67 8.69
N VAL A 45 -24.34 23.31 7.71
CA VAL A 45 -24.47 22.95 6.30
C VAL A 45 -23.08 22.67 5.77
N ASP A 46 -22.89 21.48 5.23
CA ASP A 46 -21.61 21.03 4.71
C ASP A 46 -20.45 21.18 5.71
N GLY A 47 -20.74 20.88 6.99
CA GLY A 47 -19.80 20.91 8.09
C GLY A 47 -19.47 22.28 8.65
N GLN A 48 -20.10 23.34 8.14
CA GLN A 48 -19.93 24.69 8.65
C GLN A 48 -21.13 25.11 9.50
N ILE A 49 -20.89 25.81 10.61
CA ILE A 49 -21.97 26.45 11.36
C ILE A 49 -22.60 27.50 10.48
N SER A 50 -23.84 27.27 10.09
CA SER A 50 -24.59 28.20 9.25
C SER A 50 -25.50 29.09 10.08
N ALA A 51 -26.00 28.63 11.23
CA ALA A 51 -26.67 29.46 12.20
C ALA A 51 -26.61 28.86 13.61
N SER A 52 -26.77 29.77 14.61
CA SER A 52 -26.86 29.41 16.02
C SER A 52 -27.92 30.25 16.70
N VAL A 53 -28.80 29.62 17.46
CA VAL A 53 -29.82 30.31 18.26
C VAL A 53 -29.74 29.86 19.70
N TYR A 54 -29.66 30.76 20.63
CA TYR A 54 -29.59 30.48 22.05
C TYR A 54 -30.93 30.81 22.73
N ASN A 55 -31.42 29.85 23.53
CA ASN A 55 -32.53 30.06 24.44
C ASN A 55 -32.27 29.37 25.76
N ALA A 56 -32.04 30.12 26.82
CA ALA A 56 -31.70 29.61 28.15
C ALA A 56 -32.77 28.70 28.76
N GLU A 57 -34.02 28.80 28.33
CA GLU A 57 -35.12 27.95 28.80
C GLU A 57 -35.22 26.63 28.03
N ASN A 58 -34.53 26.50 26.91
CA ASN A 58 -34.54 25.31 26.06
C ASN A 58 -33.50 24.27 26.51
N LYS A 59 -33.57 23.83 27.77
CA LYS A 59 -32.55 22.97 28.35
C LYS A 59 -32.84 21.47 28.19
N GLU A 60 -34.09 21.07 28.29
CA GLU A 60 -34.52 19.68 28.21
C GLU A 60 -35.00 19.34 26.80
N PHE A 61 -34.71 18.12 26.37
CA PHE A 61 -35.14 17.60 25.10
C PHE A 61 -35.55 16.12 25.22
N ALA A 62 -36.77 15.82 24.82
CA ALA A 62 -37.23 14.44 24.66
C ALA A 62 -37.22 14.07 23.18
N VAL A 63 -36.51 13.00 22.83
CA VAL A 63 -36.51 12.48 21.44
C VAL A 63 -37.95 12.01 21.09
N PRO A 64 -38.57 12.52 20.05
CA PRO A 64 -39.90 12.09 19.65
C PRO A 64 -39.92 10.61 19.24
N ALA A 65 -40.99 9.94 19.58
CA ALA A 65 -41.16 8.53 19.27
C ALA A 65 -41.32 8.24 17.76
N ALA A 66 -41.85 9.19 17.02
CA ALA A 66 -42.04 9.09 15.57
C ALA A 66 -41.00 9.92 14.81
N LYS A 67 -40.42 9.31 13.79
CA LYS A 67 -39.42 9.93 12.90
C LYS A 67 -39.91 9.79 11.46
N ILE A 68 -40.02 10.92 10.77
CA ILE A 68 -40.34 10.98 9.34
C ILE A 68 -39.17 11.67 8.64
N VAL A 69 -38.62 11.01 7.64
CA VAL A 69 -37.48 11.53 6.86
C VAL A 69 -37.94 11.70 5.41
N GLY A 70 -37.56 12.85 4.81
CA GLY A 70 -37.81 13.11 3.40
C GLY A 70 -39.24 13.56 3.07
N ASN A 71 -40.11 13.82 4.06
CA ASN A 71 -41.46 14.34 3.80
C ASN A 71 -41.43 15.74 3.22
N GLY A 72 -41.98 15.94 2.02
CA GLY A 72 -42.00 17.21 1.31
C GLY A 72 -40.66 17.59 0.63
N VAL A 73 -39.66 16.72 0.63
CA VAL A 73 -38.43 16.95 -0.10
C VAL A 73 -38.57 16.42 -1.53
N ASN A 74 -38.31 17.25 -2.50
CA ASN A 74 -38.19 16.83 -3.90
C ASN A 74 -36.74 16.47 -4.22
N GLY A 75 -36.33 15.28 -3.81
CA GLY A 75 -34.95 14.81 -3.95
C GLY A 75 -34.72 13.52 -3.17
N ALA A 76 -33.45 13.12 -3.02
CA ALA A 76 -33.03 11.97 -2.24
C ALA A 76 -32.49 12.41 -0.87
N VAL A 77 -32.81 11.65 0.17
CA VAL A 77 -32.22 11.79 1.50
C VAL A 77 -31.48 10.49 1.81
N THR A 78 -30.21 10.61 2.11
CA THR A 78 -29.31 9.47 2.41
C THR A 78 -28.62 9.65 3.76
N ASN A 79 -28.07 8.59 4.32
CA ASN A 79 -27.20 8.62 5.50
C ASN A 79 -27.76 9.34 6.73
N VAL A 80 -29.03 9.05 7.08
CA VAL A 80 -29.68 9.67 8.23
C VAL A 80 -29.16 9.05 9.53
N ALA A 81 -28.60 9.87 10.42
CA ALA A 81 -28.17 9.49 11.77
C ALA A 81 -28.85 10.37 12.82
N VAL A 82 -29.16 9.79 13.97
CA VAL A 82 -29.69 10.50 15.15
C VAL A 82 -28.90 10.06 16.37
N TYR A 83 -28.34 11.03 17.07
CA TYR A 83 -27.55 10.82 18.28
C TYR A 83 -28.38 11.17 19.50
N ASP A 84 -28.17 10.49 20.61
CA ASP A 84 -28.82 10.71 21.90
C ASP A 84 -28.10 11.75 22.78
N ARG A 85 -27.09 12.39 22.22
CA ARG A 85 -26.30 13.47 22.83
C ARG A 85 -26.01 14.61 21.84
N SER A 86 -25.65 15.75 22.33
CA SER A 86 -25.07 16.78 21.47
C SER A 86 -23.71 16.34 20.92
N LEU A 87 -23.50 16.54 19.64
CA LEU A 87 -22.20 16.37 19.03
C LEU A 87 -21.34 17.61 19.31
N GLY A 88 -20.08 17.37 19.70
CA GLY A 88 -19.07 18.40 19.67
C GLY A 88 -18.83 18.89 18.24
N TYR A 89 -18.21 20.04 18.07
CA TYR A 89 -17.91 20.60 16.77
C TYR A 89 -17.05 19.66 15.90
N ASP A 90 -16.08 18.99 16.53
CA ASP A 90 -15.20 17.99 15.94
C ASP A 90 -15.89 16.65 15.62
N GLU A 91 -17.04 16.41 16.23
CA GLU A 91 -17.86 15.21 16.04
C GLU A 91 -18.99 15.41 15.03
N VAL A 92 -19.36 16.68 14.75
CA VAL A 92 -20.30 16.95 13.66
C VAL A 92 -19.67 16.42 12.39
N PRO A 93 -20.33 15.47 11.70
CA PRO A 93 -19.83 15.05 10.41
C PRO A 93 -19.79 16.31 9.54
N THR A 94 -18.62 16.87 9.44
CA THR A 94 -18.36 18.10 8.67
C THR A 94 -18.43 17.77 7.21
N SER A 95 -19.62 17.46 6.68
CA SER A 95 -19.79 17.05 5.29
C SER A 95 -18.77 16.02 4.83
N GLY A 96 -18.37 15.17 5.74
CA GLY A 96 -17.26 14.30 5.51
C GLY A 96 -15.88 14.97 5.48
N LEU A 97 -15.68 16.26 5.82
CA LEU A 97 -14.33 16.83 5.81
C LEU A 97 -13.40 16.13 6.80
N ALA A 98 -13.86 15.86 8.02
CA ALA A 98 -13.13 15.05 8.98
C ALA A 98 -12.95 13.60 8.47
N GLU A 99 -13.98 13.01 7.87
CA GLU A 99 -13.89 11.70 7.23
C GLU A 99 -12.99 11.74 5.97
N THR A 100 -13.02 12.84 5.21
CA THR A 100 -12.11 13.06 4.08
C THR A 100 -10.65 13.10 4.55
N VAL A 101 -10.36 13.80 5.66
CA VAL A 101 -9.02 13.83 6.26
C VAL A 101 -8.58 12.42 6.67
N LYS A 102 -9.44 11.67 7.35
CA LYS A 102 -9.15 10.27 7.73
C LYS A 102 -8.91 9.39 6.50
N LYS A 103 -9.75 9.50 5.49
CA LYS A 103 -9.63 8.74 4.26
C LYS A 103 -8.32 9.06 3.54
N ILE A 104 -8.02 10.33 3.30
CA ILE A 104 -6.78 10.75 2.63
C ILE A 104 -5.56 10.29 3.44
N THR A 105 -5.61 10.38 4.78
CA THR A 105 -4.53 9.89 5.66
C THR A 105 -4.32 8.39 5.51
N ALA A 106 -5.40 7.61 5.47
CA ALA A 106 -5.34 6.16 5.28
C ALA A 106 -4.88 5.74 3.87
N GLU A 107 -5.10 6.60 2.88
CA GLU A 107 -4.71 6.36 1.48
C GLU A 107 -3.28 6.84 1.16
N LYS A 108 -2.51 7.34 2.13
CA LYS A 108 -1.17 7.91 1.92
C LYS A 108 -0.28 7.00 1.09
N ASP A 109 -0.28 5.72 1.38
CA ASP A 109 0.56 4.72 0.70
C ASP A 109 0.13 4.42 -0.74
N ASN A 110 -1.03 4.90 -1.18
CA ASN A 110 -1.49 4.79 -2.57
C ASN A 110 -0.89 5.87 -3.49
N TRP A 111 -0.22 6.86 -2.94
CA TRP A 111 0.33 8.02 -3.66
C TRP A 111 1.85 7.99 -3.67
N THR A 112 2.48 8.56 -4.72
CA THR A 112 3.94 8.68 -4.75
C THR A 112 4.41 9.66 -3.67
N THR A 113 5.53 9.34 -3.02
CA THR A 113 6.11 10.19 -1.96
C THR A 113 6.46 11.58 -2.46
N GLU A 114 6.94 11.68 -3.72
CA GLU A 114 7.23 12.97 -4.35
C GLU A 114 5.99 13.86 -4.46
N SER A 115 4.88 13.33 -5.01
CA SER A 115 3.65 14.12 -5.14
C SER A 115 3.06 14.49 -3.79
N TRP A 116 3.10 13.57 -2.81
CA TRP A 116 2.65 13.83 -1.45
C TRP A 116 3.45 14.94 -0.77
N THR A 117 4.78 14.91 -0.90
CA THR A 117 5.70 15.92 -0.35
C THR A 117 5.57 17.25 -1.08
N ALA A 118 5.51 17.24 -2.42
CA ALA A 118 5.34 18.44 -3.22
C ALA A 118 4.02 19.17 -2.92
N ALA A 119 2.93 18.41 -2.70
CA ALA A 119 1.65 18.93 -2.29
C ALA A 119 1.60 19.37 -0.81
N ASN A 120 2.64 19.06 -0.02
CA ASN A 120 2.70 19.31 1.43
C ASN A 120 1.51 18.72 2.21
N MET A 121 1.08 17.50 1.82
CA MET A 121 -0.17 16.89 2.29
C MET A 121 -0.24 16.71 3.80
N ASP A 122 0.86 16.31 4.47
CA ASP A 122 0.87 16.13 5.93
C ASP A 122 0.53 17.45 6.66
N THR A 123 1.04 18.59 6.18
CA THR A 123 0.70 19.91 6.71
C THR A 123 -0.73 20.29 6.40
N LEU A 124 -1.22 20.04 5.19
CA LEU A 124 -2.60 20.32 4.80
C LEU A 124 -3.61 19.55 5.65
N LEU A 125 -3.36 18.25 5.89
CA LEU A 125 -4.20 17.41 6.74
C LEU A 125 -4.19 17.90 8.20
N SER A 126 -3.02 18.26 8.74
CA SER A 126 -2.88 18.82 10.09
C SER A 126 -3.59 20.15 10.23
N ASN A 127 -3.40 21.06 9.28
CA ASN A 127 -4.08 22.37 9.27
C ASN A 127 -5.59 22.21 9.16
N THR A 128 -6.08 21.28 8.33
CA THR A 128 -7.51 21.00 8.19
C THR A 128 -8.09 20.46 9.49
N THR A 129 -7.40 19.53 10.15
CA THR A 129 -7.80 19.02 11.47
C THR A 129 -7.87 20.14 12.51
N SER A 130 -6.87 21.02 12.52
CA SER A 130 -6.82 22.17 13.43
C SER A 130 -7.92 23.19 13.16
N ALA A 131 -8.21 23.47 11.90
CA ALA A 131 -9.31 24.37 11.51
C ALA A 131 -10.68 23.81 11.92
N ILE A 132 -10.91 22.50 11.71
CA ILE A 132 -12.13 21.81 12.16
C ILE A 132 -12.29 21.95 13.69
N SER A 133 -11.23 21.68 14.46
CA SER A 133 -11.25 21.78 15.92
C SER A 133 -11.42 23.22 16.41
N GLY A 134 -10.90 24.20 15.69
CA GLY A 134 -11.00 25.62 16.03
C GLY A 134 -12.38 26.25 15.81
N GLY A 135 -13.20 25.64 14.95
CA GLY A 135 -14.59 26.04 14.74
C GLY A 135 -14.81 27.33 13.94
N ASP A 136 -13.77 27.93 13.37
CA ASP A 136 -13.92 29.11 12.53
C ASP A 136 -14.28 28.73 11.08
N ALA A 137 -15.45 29.16 10.62
CA ALA A 137 -15.98 28.77 9.31
C ALA A 137 -15.07 29.20 8.13
N SER A 138 -14.45 30.40 8.24
CA SER A 138 -13.55 30.90 7.20
C SER A 138 -12.25 30.07 7.16
N ALA A 139 -11.69 29.71 8.35
CA ALA A 139 -10.52 28.87 8.45
C ALA A 139 -10.79 27.46 7.91
N ILE A 140 -11.97 26.88 8.20
CA ILE A 140 -12.39 25.57 7.70
C ILE A 140 -12.50 25.59 6.17
N GLN A 141 -13.15 26.62 5.62
CA GLN A 141 -13.31 26.74 4.16
C GLN A 141 -11.95 26.89 3.46
N ALA A 142 -11.07 27.73 3.98
CA ALA A 142 -9.71 27.90 3.44
C ALA A 142 -8.90 26.60 3.52
N ALA A 143 -9.00 25.89 4.64
CA ALA A 143 -8.31 24.59 4.80
C ALA A 143 -8.86 23.52 3.86
N LYS A 144 -10.18 23.45 3.67
CA LYS A 144 -10.85 22.56 2.70
C LYS A 144 -10.39 22.84 1.27
N GLU A 145 -10.34 24.10 0.86
CA GLU A 145 -9.89 24.50 -0.48
C GLU A 145 -8.43 24.13 -0.70
N ALA A 146 -7.55 24.41 0.29
CA ALA A 146 -6.14 24.07 0.23
C ALA A 146 -5.92 22.55 0.18
N LEU A 147 -6.63 21.76 1.02
CA LEU A 147 -6.57 20.30 1.01
C LEU A 147 -7.04 19.74 -0.34
N THR A 148 -8.13 20.24 -0.88
CA THR A 148 -8.68 19.81 -2.18
C THR A 148 -7.70 20.09 -3.31
N ALA A 149 -7.09 21.28 -3.32
CA ALA A 149 -6.09 21.66 -4.31
C ALA A 149 -4.84 20.77 -4.21
N GLY A 150 -4.33 20.53 -3.02
CA GLY A 150 -3.19 19.62 -2.79
C GLY A 150 -3.50 18.18 -3.22
N TYR A 151 -4.67 17.66 -2.83
CA TYR A 151 -5.09 16.30 -3.19
C TYR A 151 -5.21 16.11 -4.71
N ALA A 152 -5.65 17.11 -5.43
CA ALA A 152 -5.77 17.07 -6.90
C ALA A 152 -4.43 16.98 -7.63
N THR A 153 -3.30 17.27 -6.96
CA THR A 153 -1.94 17.16 -7.54
C THR A 153 -1.28 15.83 -7.25
N LEU A 154 -1.92 14.95 -6.48
CA LEU A 154 -1.34 13.67 -6.13
C LEU A 154 -1.27 12.73 -7.33
N VAL A 155 -0.14 12.03 -7.42
CA VAL A 155 0.11 11.02 -8.44
C VAL A 155 0.00 9.63 -7.78
N PRO A 156 -0.92 8.77 -8.26
CA PRO A 156 -1.08 7.43 -7.67
C PRO A 156 0.17 6.57 -7.93
N LYS A 157 0.54 5.75 -6.95
CA LYS A 157 1.52 4.68 -7.16
C LYS A 157 0.93 3.66 -8.13
N VAL A 158 1.75 3.24 -9.08
CA VAL A 158 1.38 2.15 -9.97
C VAL A 158 1.50 0.85 -9.18
N VAL A 159 0.37 0.17 -8.96
CA VAL A 159 0.35 -1.18 -8.40
C VAL A 159 0.50 -2.16 -9.55
N GLU A 160 1.59 -2.89 -9.58
CA GLU A 160 1.91 -3.84 -10.64
C GLU A 160 2.28 -5.21 -10.07
N ASN A 161 2.26 -6.24 -10.91
CA ASN A 161 2.83 -7.54 -10.55
C ASN A 161 4.36 -7.45 -10.61
N LEU A 162 4.96 -7.18 -9.46
CA LEU A 162 6.41 -7.01 -9.29
C LEU A 162 7.20 -8.28 -9.60
N ALA A 163 6.56 -9.45 -9.56
CA ALA A 163 7.17 -10.73 -9.88
C ALA A 163 7.20 -11.04 -11.39
N TYR A 164 6.43 -10.32 -12.21
CA TYR A 164 6.30 -10.60 -13.63
C TYR A 164 7.65 -10.64 -14.34
N GLN A 165 7.96 -11.81 -14.94
CA GLN A 165 9.20 -12.11 -15.67
C GLN A 165 10.49 -11.88 -14.86
N LYS A 166 10.40 -11.92 -13.53
CA LYS A 166 11.58 -11.82 -12.67
C LYS A 166 12.37 -13.13 -12.60
N ASN A 167 13.60 -13.03 -12.13
CA ASN A 167 14.45 -14.20 -11.91
C ASN A 167 13.91 -15.03 -10.74
N VAL A 168 13.73 -16.33 -10.98
CA VAL A 168 13.26 -17.30 -9.99
C VAL A 168 14.30 -18.39 -9.83
N THR A 169 14.72 -18.65 -8.61
CA THR A 169 15.62 -19.74 -8.23
C THR A 169 14.90 -20.72 -7.30
N SER A 170 15.39 -21.95 -7.20
CA SER A 170 14.89 -22.93 -6.26
C SER A 170 16.02 -23.55 -5.46
N ALA A 171 15.73 -23.92 -4.20
CA ALA A 171 16.64 -24.66 -3.36
C ALA A 171 15.88 -25.57 -2.37
N TRP A 172 16.59 -26.53 -1.79
CA TRP A 172 16.09 -27.35 -0.70
C TRP A 172 16.11 -26.57 0.62
N VAL A 173 15.19 -26.88 1.51
CA VAL A 173 15.21 -26.37 2.89
C VAL A 173 16.40 -26.97 3.64
N ASP A 174 16.71 -28.24 3.36
CA ASP A 174 17.91 -28.87 3.87
C ASP A 174 19.14 -28.47 3.04
N PRO A 175 20.12 -27.77 3.61
CA PRO A 175 21.31 -27.34 2.88
C PRO A 175 22.23 -28.52 2.43
N ASP A 176 22.09 -29.67 3.05
CA ASP A 176 22.86 -30.87 2.68
C ASP A 176 22.23 -31.63 1.50
N GLU A 177 21.01 -31.28 1.10
CA GLU A 177 20.33 -31.86 -0.05
C GLU A 177 20.77 -31.16 -1.35
N THR A 178 21.46 -31.91 -2.21
CA THR A 178 22.03 -31.38 -3.46
C THR A 178 21.39 -31.96 -4.73
N THR A 179 20.31 -32.73 -4.58
CA THR A 179 19.61 -33.31 -5.73
C THR A 179 19.08 -32.18 -6.66
N ASP A 180 19.43 -32.29 -7.94
CA ASP A 180 18.98 -31.32 -8.95
C ASP A 180 17.44 -31.29 -9.04
N MET A 181 16.87 -30.11 -8.93
CA MET A 181 15.44 -29.82 -9.04
C MET A 181 15.03 -29.28 -10.43
N THR A 182 15.98 -29.16 -11.34
CA THR A 182 15.70 -28.57 -12.67
C THR A 182 14.68 -29.40 -13.44
N ASN A 183 13.66 -28.74 -13.94
CA ASN A 183 12.68 -29.32 -14.84
C ASN A 183 12.60 -28.50 -16.14
N THR A 184 13.16 -29.05 -17.21
CA THR A 184 13.25 -28.34 -18.51
C THR A 184 11.92 -28.22 -19.22
N ARG A 185 10.91 -29.05 -18.87
CA ARG A 185 9.56 -29.01 -19.48
C ARG A 185 8.66 -28.03 -18.75
N SER A 186 8.94 -27.78 -17.49
CA SER A 186 8.15 -26.90 -16.64
C SER A 186 9.10 -26.00 -15.83
N PRO A 187 9.77 -25.05 -16.52
CA PRO A 187 10.81 -24.22 -15.91
C PRO A 187 10.23 -23.27 -14.87
N LEU A 188 11.08 -22.82 -13.94
CA LEU A 188 10.68 -21.91 -12.86
C LEU A 188 10.10 -20.61 -13.37
N SER A 189 10.49 -20.15 -14.54
CA SER A 189 9.94 -18.93 -15.17
C SER A 189 8.43 -18.99 -15.43
N ASN A 190 7.83 -20.18 -15.51
CA ASN A 190 6.38 -20.32 -15.64
C ASN A 190 5.65 -19.86 -14.38
N ALA A 191 6.31 -19.81 -13.23
CA ALA A 191 5.69 -19.32 -11.98
C ALA A 191 5.43 -17.79 -11.96
N VAL A 192 6.03 -17.04 -12.89
CA VAL A 192 5.98 -15.56 -12.93
C VAL A 192 5.76 -15.03 -14.34
N ASP A 193 5.13 -15.79 -15.23
CA ASP A 193 4.95 -15.42 -16.63
C ASP A 193 3.63 -14.69 -16.94
N GLY A 194 2.80 -14.46 -15.93
CA GLY A 194 1.51 -13.78 -16.02
C GLY A 194 0.36 -14.69 -16.42
N VAL A 195 0.57 -16.00 -16.60
CA VAL A 195 -0.46 -16.95 -17.05
C VAL A 195 -1.03 -17.73 -15.87
N TYR A 196 -2.05 -17.20 -15.24
CA TYR A 196 -2.69 -17.81 -14.06
C TYR A 196 -3.97 -18.61 -14.36
N ASN A 197 -4.49 -18.55 -15.59
CA ASN A 197 -5.76 -19.17 -15.98
C ASN A 197 -5.61 -20.48 -16.77
N ASN A 198 -4.40 -21.02 -16.85
CA ASN A 198 -4.09 -22.28 -17.53
C ASN A 198 -3.33 -23.22 -16.60
N SER A 199 -4.03 -24.21 -16.03
CA SER A 199 -3.42 -25.18 -15.09
C SER A 199 -2.36 -26.09 -15.73
N ASP A 200 -2.31 -26.18 -17.06
CA ASP A 200 -1.32 -27.01 -17.74
C ASP A 200 0.02 -26.30 -17.97
N LYS A 201 0.07 -24.99 -17.67
CA LYS A 201 1.28 -24.18 -17.73
C LYS A 201 1.75 -23.85 -16.32
N TYR A 202 2.72 -24.59 -15.81
CA TYR A 202 3.21 -24.46 -14.45
C TYR A 202 4.73 -24.68 -14.36
N ALA A 203 5.30 -24.15 -13.30
CA ALA A 203 6.65 -24.46 -12.85
C ALA A 203 6.65 -25.72 -11.95
N ILE A 204 7.69 -26.54 -12.04
CA ILE A 204 7.93 -27.66 -11.11
C ILE A 204 9.23 -27.39 -10.36
N TYR A 205 9.17 -27.60 -9.04
CA TYR A 205 10.34 -27.64 -8.17
C TYR A 205 10.15 -28.65 -7.04
N GLY A 206 11.26 -29.08 -6.43
CA GLY A 206 11.27 -30.24 -5.57
C GLY A 206 11.38 -31.53 -6.39
N LYS A 207 11.51 -32.67 -5.72
CA LYS A 207 11.65 -33.96 -6.37
C LYS A 207 11.06 -35.06 -5.53
N ASP A 208 10.50 -36.05 -6.22
CA ASP A 208 9.97 -37.26 -5.59
C ASP A 208 11.02 -38.02 -4.79
N GLY A 209 10.59 -38.64 -3.69
CA GLY A 209 11.43 -39.39 -2.78
C GLY A 209 12.26 -38.56 -1.80
N LYS A 210 12.01 -37.23 -1.74
CA LYS A 210 12.66 -36.30 -0.81
C LYS A 210 11.64 -35.76 0.18
N ASP A 211 11.80 -36.07 1.45
CA ASP A 211 10.84 -35.72 2.51
C ASP A 211 10.96 -34.28 3.02
N LYS A 212 12.07 -33.61 2.66
CA LYS A 212 12.32 -32.23 3.12
C LYS A 212 11.77 -31.24 2.13
N GLY A 213 11.23 -30.17 2.66
CA GLY A 213 10.65 -29.08 1.87
C GLY A 213 11.67 -28.42 0.94
N SER A 214 11.14 -27.74 -0.05
CA SER A 214 11.90 -26.90 -0.97
C SER A 214 11.25 -25.52 -1.06
N TYR A 215 11.98 -24.56 -1.63
CA TYR A 215 11.45 -23.22 -1.83
C TYR A 215 11.86 -22.67 -3.19
N ILE A 216 11.06 -21.74 -3.69
CA ILE A 216 11.50 -20.81 -4.73
C ILE A 216 11.79 -19.45 -4.11
N THR A 217 12.72 -18.72 -4.70
CA THR A 217 13.02 -17.34 -4.37
C THR A 217 12.88 -16.49 -5.62
N ILE A 218 12.11 -15.42 -5.52
CA ILE A 218 11.92 -14.42 -6.56
C ILE A 218 12.68 -13.16 -6.13
N TYR A 219 13.59 -12.71 -6.97
CA TYR A 219 14.26 -11.43 -6.82
C TYR A 219 13.49 -10.36 -7.59
N LEU A 220 12.94 -9.36 -6.88
CA LEU A 220 12.10 -8.33 -7.47
C LEU A 220 12.88 -7.26 -8.26
N GLY A 221 14.22 -7.28 -8.18
CA GLY A 221 15.09 -6.33 -8.88
C GLY A 221 15.39 -5.08 -8.07
N GLN A 222 14.55 -4.73 -7.13
CA GLN A 222 14.65 -3.55 -6.27
C GLN A 222 13.86 -3.76 -4.98
N GLN A 223 14.02 -2.84 -4.03
CA GLN A 223 13.18 -2.82 -2.84
C GLN A 223 11.77 -2.38 -3.21
N CYS A 224 10.77 -3.10 -2.73
CA CYS A 224 9.38 -2.90 -3.07
C CYS A 224 8.50 -2.88 -1.82
N ASN A 225 7.42 -2.13 -1.87
CA ASN A 225 6.29 -2.19 -0.95
C ASN A 225 5.29 -3.20 -1.49
N ILE A 226 5.16 -4.34 -0.82
CA ILE A 226 4.32 -5.47 -1.20
C ILE A 226 3.07 -5.43 -0.34
N ASN A 227 1.90 -5.34 -0.94
CA ASN A 227 0.62 -5.27 -0.23
C ASN A 227 -0.34 -6.43 -0.55
N ASN A 228 -0.04 -7.22 -1.58
CA ASN A 228 -0.82 -8.39 -1.92
C ASN A 228 0.04 -9.44 -2.62
N VAL A 229 -0.16 -10.73 -2.25
CA VAL A 229 0.45 -11.87 -2.95
C VAL A 229 -0.61 -12.92 -3.20
N ASN A 230 -0.80 -13.26 -4.48
CA ASN A 230 -1.71 -14.30 -4.93
C ASN A 230 -0.93 -15.48 -5.49
N LEU A 231 -1.37 -16.68 -5.18
CA LEU A 231 -0.77 -17.94 -5.62
C LEU A 231 -1.79 -18.79 -6.34
N TRP A 232 -1.44 -19.27 -7.52
CA TRP A 232 -2.14 -20.32 -8.26
C TRP A 232 -1.22 -21.53 -8.38
N ARG A 233 -1.67 -22.65 -7.86
CA ARG A 233 -1.03 -23.94 -8.05
C ARG A 233 -1.85 -24.80 -8.98
N TYR A 234 -1.31 -25.92 -9.40
CA TYR A 234 -2.08 -26.87 -10.21
C TYR A 234 -3.35 -27.29 -9.48
N TRP A 235 -4.52 -27.03 -10.09
CA TRP A 235 -5.83 -27.19 -9.45
C TRP A 235 -6.73 -28.20 -10.14
N SER A 236 -6.42 -28.70 -11.36
CA SER A 236 -7.36 -29.48 -12.19
C SER A 236 -7.82 -30.80 -11.56
N ASP A 237 -7.12 -31.32 -10.55
CA ASP A 237 -7.48 -32.53 -9.83
C ASP A 237 -7.90 -32.28 -8.36
N GLY A 238 -8.06 -31.01 -7.97
CA GLY A 238 -8.49 -30.65 -6.62
C GLY A 238 -7.50 -31.00 -5.51
N ARG A 239 -6.22 -31.14 -5.86
CA ARG A 239 -5.18 -31.47 -4.87
C ARG A 239 -4.97 -30.37 -3.85
N THR A 240 -4.48 -30.77 -2.68
CA THR A 240 -3.90 -29.85 -1.69
C THR A 240 -2.37 -30.02 -1.68
N TYR A 241 -1.69 -29.03 -1.10
CA TYR A 241 -0.27 -29.12 -0.85
C TYR A 241 -0.01 -29.18 0.65
N LYS A 242 1.07 -29.85 1.04
CA LYS A 242 1.54 -29.87 2.42
C LYS A 242 1.95 -28.47 2.87
N ALA A 243 2.52 -28.32 4.04
CA ALA A 243 2.92 -27.04 4.61
C ALA A 243 3.46 -26.05 3.56
N THR A 244 2.95 -24.83 3.61
CA THR A 244 3.31 -23.75 2.69
C THR A 244 3.56 -22.48 3.48
N ALA A 245 4.69 -21.80 3.23
CA ALA A 245 4.95 -20.49 3.84
C ALA A 245 5.42 -19.48 2.80
N LEU A 246 4.93 -18.23 2.94
CA LEU A 246 5.35 -17.08 2.17
C LEU A 246 6.15 -16.14 3.06
N VAL A 247 7.34 -15.80 2.62
CA VAL A 247 8.29 -14.99 3.39
C VAL A 247 8.87 -13.89 2.52
N VAL A 248 9.00 -12.69 3.06
CA VAL A 248 9.62 -11.53 2.42
C VAL A 248 10.87 -11.12 3.19
N SER A 249 11.90 -10.72 2.46
CA SER A 249 13.15 -10.21 3.01
C SER A 249 13.74 -9.14 2.11
N ASP A 250 14.52 -8.25 2.70
CA ASP A 250 15.35 -7.29 1.95
C ASP A 250 16.74 -7.85 1.60
N THR A 251 17.08 -9.03 2.16
CA THR A 251 18.37 -9.69 1.93
C THR A 251 18.20 -11.12 1.39
N ALA A 252 19.11 -11.54 0.50
CA ALA A 252 19.04 -12.83 -0.18
C ALA A 252 19.17 -14.03 0.77
N ASP A 253 19.85 -13.87 1.90
CA ASP A 253 20.03 -14.90 2.94
C ASP A 253 18.79 -15.05 3.85
N PHE A 254 17.84 -14.12 3.78
CA PHE A 254 16.64 -14.09 4.64
C PHE A 254 16.98 -14.07 6.16
N ALA A 255 18.14 -13.50 6.53
CA ALA A 255 18.53 -13.36 7.93
C ALA A 255 17.53 -12.49 8.71
N LYS A 256 17.02 -11.42 8.08
CA LYS A 256 15.86 -10.66 8.53
C LYS A 256 14.71 -10.91 7.58
N LYS A 257 13.61 -11.45 8.08
CA LYS A 257 12.47 -11.86 7.26
C LYS A 257 11.15 -11.55 7.94
N THR A 258 10.12 -11.36 7.12
CA THR A 258 8.72 -11.28 7.56
C THR A 258 7.96 -12.44 6.97
N VAL A 259 7.32 -13.25 7.81
CA VAL A 259 6.43 -14.34 7.38
C VAL A 259 5.05 -13.74 7.15
N LEU A 260 4.56 -13.79 5.92
CA LEU A 260 3.28 -13.23 5.52
C LEU A 260 2.16 -14.26 5.54
N TYR A 261 2.49 -15.52 5.31
CA TYR A 261 1.56 -16.64 5.28
C TYR A 261 2.24 -17.91 5.75
N TYR A 262 1.53 -18.74 6.50
CA TYR A 262 1.97 -20.06 6.85
C TYR A 262 0.77 -20.99 7.06
N SER A 263 0.71 -22.10 6.31
CA SER A 263 -0.27 -23.18 6.49
C SER A 263 0.43 -24.49 6.82
N GLY A 264 -0.21 -25.32 7.64
CA GLY A 264 0.31 -26.60 8.08
C GLY A 264 0.03 -26.86 9.56
N ASP A 265 0.64 -27.93 10.10
CA ASP A 265 0.38 -28.37 11.46
C ASP A 265 1.47 -27.92 12.46
N SER A 266 2.65 -27.54 11.98
CA SER A 266 3.79 -27.11 12.80
C SER A 266 4.81 -26.32 11.97
N ASP A 267 5.75 -25.65 12.64
CA ASP A 267 6.84 -24.89 12.00
C ASP A 267 7.92 -25.82 11.39
N VAL A 268 7.57 -26.49 10.31
CA VAL A 268 8.46 -27.45 9.61
C VAL A 268 9.62 -26.78 8.86
N TYR A 269 9.56 -25.47 8.66
CA TYR A 269 10.60 -24.70 7.97
C TYR A 269 11.52 -23.93 8.91
N ASN A 270 11.33 -24.05 10.23
CA ASN A 270 12.07 -23.31 11.26
C ASN A 270 12.04 -21.79 11.04
N LEU A 271 10.86 -21.26 10.74
CA LEU A 271 10.65 -19.83 10.53
C LEU A 271 10.49 -19.05 11.84
N GLY A 272 10.32 -19.75 12.96
CA GLY A 272 10.15 -19.17 14.29
C GLY A 272 8.74 -18.68 14.57
N VAL A 273 7.76 -19.11 13.77
CA VAL A 273 6.33 -18.83 13.92
C VAL A 273 5.52 -20.08 13.62
N ASP A 274 4.40 -20.26 14.32
CA ASP A 274 3.49 -21.35 14.06
C ASP A 274 2.59 -21.03 12.85
N PRO A 275 2.16 -22.08 12.08
CA PRO A 275 1.18 -21.89 11.03
C PRO A 275 -0.14 -21.32 11.58
N THR A 276 -0.71 -20.39 10.85
CA THR A 276 -1.97 -19.72 11.20
C THR A 276 -3.13 -20.13 10.29
N ASP A 277 -2.86 -20.90 9.23
CA ASP A 277 -3.85 -21.38 8.26
C ASP A 277 -3.77 -22.91 8.10
N THR A 278 -4.81 -23.49 7.57
CA THR A 278 -4.92 -24.92 7.28
C THR A 278 -4.68 -25.19 5.80
N LEU A 279 -4.46 -26.46 5.47
CA LEU A 279 -4.39 -26.89 4.07
C LEU A 279 -5.72 -26.64 3.37
N TYR A 280 -5.66 -26.23 2.12
CA TYR A 280 -6.86 -25.95 1.29
C TYR A 280 -6.75 -26.70 -0.05
N ALA A 281 -7.90 -26.92 -0.69
CA ALA A 281 -7.92 -27.45 -2.05
C ALA A 281 -7.65 -26.32 -3.06
N GLU A 282 -6.77 -26.59 -4.00
CA GLU A 282 -6.44 -25.61 -5.05
C GLU A 282 -7.61 -25.47 -6.03
N THR A 283 -7.85 -24.25 -6.48
CA THR A 283 -8.90 -23.90 -7.44
C THR A 283 -8.36 -22.93 -8.51
N SER A 284 -9.13 -22.77 -9.60
CA SER A 284 -8.80 -21.79 -10.65
C SER A 284 -8.85 -20.33 -10.18
N ALA A 285 -9.46 -20.07 -9.02
CA ALA A 285 -9.47 -18.73 -8.43
C ALA A 285 -8.13 -18.36 -7.79
N GLY A 286 -7.29 -19.35 -7.48
CA GLY A 286 -6.07 -19.15 -6.70
C GLY A 286 -6.38 -18.84 -5.24
N LYS A 287 -5.34 -18.49 -4.48
CA LYS A 287 -5.45 -18.06 -3.10
C LYS A 287 -4.64 -16.79 -2.86
N ALA A 288 -5.26 -15.79 -2.24
CA ALA A 288 -4.53 -14.68 -1.67
C ALA A 288 -3.80 -15.17 -0.41
N LEU A 289 -2.47 -15.26 -0.50
CA LEU A 289 -1.62 -15.60 0.64
C LEU A 289 -1.40 -14.39 1.55
N TYR A 290 -1.41 -13.21 0.97
CA TYR A 290 -1.29 -11.95 1.69
C TYR A 290 -2.19 -10.88 1.08
N SER A 291 -2.83 -10.11 1.92
CA SER A 291 -3.53 -8.88 1.55
C SER A 291 -3.60 -8.00 2.79
N GLY A 292 -2.87 -6.89 2.80
CA GLY A 292 -2.77 -6.06 3.99
C GLY A 292 -1.90 -4.82 3.80
N GLU A 293 -1.42 -4.30 4.90
CA GLU A 293 -0.47 -3.19 4.91
C GLU A 293 0.81 -3.52 4.13
N ALA A 294 1.42 -2.52 3.52
CA ALA A 294 2.61 -2.74 2.72
C ALA A 294 3.77 -3.28 3.56
N VAL A 295 4.36 -4.39 3.12
CA VAL A 295 5.58 -4.96 3.68
C VAL A 295 6.72 -4.73 2.70
N THR A 296 7.79 -4.13 3.21
CA THR A 296 8.96 -3.81 2.39
C THR A 296 9.86 -5.05 2.22
N GLY A 297 10.28 -5.31 0.99
CA GLY A 297 11.23 -6.35 0.68
C GLY A 297 11.67 -6.38 -0.77
N ARG A 298 12.80 -7.03 -0.98
CA ARG A 298 13.47 -7.21 -2.27
C ARG A 298 13.34 -8.62 -2.80
N TYR A 299 13.17 -9.57 -1.88
CA TYR A 299 13.07 -11.00 -2.15
C TYR A 299 11.77 -11.55 -1.58
N VAL A 300 11.14 -12.39 -2.37
CA VAL A 300 9.96 -13.17 -1.97
C VAL A 300 10.31 -14.64 -2.05
N ARG A 301 10.08 -15.39 -0.96
CA ARG A 301 10.34 -16.84 -0.92
C ARG A 301 9.08 -17.60 -0.59
N LEU A 302 8.78 -18.61 -1.39
CA LEU A 302 7.66 -19.51 -1.18
C LEU A 302 8.20 -20.90 -0.86
N TYR A 303 7.98 -21.34 0.37
CA TYR A 303 8.29 -22.70 0.84
C TYR A 303 7.12 -23.63 0.55
N ALA A 304 7.42 -24.86 0.17
CA ALA A 304 6.43 -25.91 0.00
C ALA A 304 7.05 -27.31 0.15
N MET A 305 6.21 -28.28 0.51
CA MET A 305 6.62 -29.64 0.89
C MET A 305 6.04 -30.73 -0.01
N GLY A 306 5.47 -30.33 -1.17
CA GLY A 306 4.77 -31.22 -2.06
C GLY A 306 3.29 -31.34 -1.78
N LYS A 307 2.63 -32.23 -2.51
CA LYS A 307 1.18 -32.43 -2.52
C LYS A 307 0.69 -33.47 -1.54
N VAL A 308 -0.60 -33.38 -1.17
CA VAL A 308 -1.32 -34.35 -0.33
C VAL A 308 -2.26 -35.17 -1.21
N GLY A 309 -2.30 -36.49 -0.98
CA GLY A 309 -3.44 -37.33 -1.40
C GLY A 309 -3.62 -37.57 -2.89
N SER A 310 -2.58 -37.47 -3.71
CA SER A 310 -2.72 -37.92 -5.09
C SER A 310 -2.50 -39.44 -5.21
N ASN A 311 -3.15 -40.06 -6.18
CA ASN A 311 -3.01 -41.49 -6.51
C ASN A 311 -1.60 -41.88 -7.02
N THR A 312 -0.64 -40.98 -6.95
CA THR A 312 0.73 -41.21 -7.36
C THR A 312 1.61 -41.29 -6.12
N THR A 313 2.53 -42.22 -6.14
CA THR A 313 3.55 -42.45 -5.08
C THR A 313 4.51 -41.27 -4.89
N SER A 314 4.37 -40.23 -5.69
CA SER A 314 5.21 -39.07 -5.76
C SER A 314 4.52 -37.85 -5.13
N GLY A 315 4.88 -37.52 -3.90
CA GLY A 315 4.20 -36.48 -3.13
C GLY A 315 5.00 -35.19 -2.89
N HIS A 316 6.22 -35.09 -3.41
CA HIS A 316 7.17 -34.06 -2.99
C HIS A 316 7.42 -32.95 -4.04
N GLU A 317 6.91 -33.13 -5.26
CA GLU A 317 6.96 -32.08 -6.28
C GLU A 317 5.94 -30.99 -6.02
N ASN A 318 6.37 -29.76 -6.20
CA ASN A 318 5.53 -28.57 -6.13
C ASN A 318 5.25 -28.05 -7.53
N HIS A 319 4.00 -27.72 -7.80
CA HIS A 319 3.57 -27.16 -9.09
C HIS A 319 2.97 -25.77 -8.87
N ILE A 320 3.60 -24.74 -9.40
CA ILE A 320 3.09 -23.36 -9.37
C ILE A 320 2.70 -22.96 -10.78
N VAL A 321 1.43 -22.58 -10.96
CA VAL A 321 0.94 -21.99 -12.19
C VAL A 321 1.38 -20.55 -12.28
N GLU A 322 1.13 -19.77 -11.22
CA GLU A 322 1.54 -18.36 -11.14
C GLU A 322 1.65 -17.92 -9.68
N ILE A 323 2.61 -17.06 -9.40
CA ILE A 323 2.65 -16.24 -8.19
C ILE A 323 2.73 -14.77 -8.60
N GLN A 324 1.74 -14.00 -8.19
CA GLN A 324 1.72 -12.55 -8.37
C GLN A 324 2.07 -11.87 -7.06
N VAL A 325 3.06 -11.00 -7.12
CA VAL A 325 3.47 -10.15 -6.02
C VAL A 325 3.08 -8.73 -6.39
N ASN A 326 2.02 -8.22 -5.80
CA ASN A 326 1.47 -6.93 -6.17
C ASN A 326 1.89 -5.84 -5.20
N GLY A 327 2.29 -4.71 -5.75
CA GLY A 327 2.79 -3.58 -4.99
C GLY A 327 3.40 -2.51 -5.87
N SER A 328 4.34 -1.77 -5.30
CA SER A 328 5.07 -0.70 -6.00
C SER A 328 6.54 -0.70 -5.57
N ALA A 329 7.42 -0.17 -6.41
CA ALA A 329 8.78 0.14 -5.99
C ALA A 329 8.78 1.09 -4.78
N THR A 330 9.80 0.99 -3.91
CA THR A 330 10.03 2.02 -2.89
C THR A 330 10.72 3.23 -3.53
N ASP A 331 10.39 4.43 -3.04
CA ASP A 331 10.97 5.68 -3.54
C ASP A 331 12.44 5.89 -3.08
N SER A 332 12.96 4.99 -2.25
CA SER A 332 14.29 5.11 -1.62
C SER A 332 15.09 3.80 -1.67
N ASP A 333 15.00 3.07 -2.78
CA ASP A 333 15.83 1.87 -2.93
C ASP A 333 17.32 2.28 -2.96
N PRO A 334 18.14 1.83 -2.00
CA PRO A 334 19.55 2.17 -1.95
C PRO A 334 20.35 1.64 -3.14
N TYR A 335 19.80 0.66 -3.86
CA TYR A 335 20.39 0.08 -5.07
C TYR A 335 19.67 0.50 -6.36
N ASP A 336 18.80 1.52 -6.32
CA ASP A 336 18.36 2.22 -7.53
C ASP A 336 19.52 3.08 -8.05
N LEU A 337 20.14 2.59 -9.11
CA LEU A 337 21.32 3.22 -9.72
C LEU A 337 20.96 4.28 -10.78
N THR A 338 19.69 4.59 -10.97
CA THR A 338 19.22 5.48 -12.05
C THR A 338 19.87 6.86 -11.95
N GLU A 339 19.77 7.51 -10.78
CA GLU A 339 20.38 8.83 -10.57
C GLU A 339 21.90 8.75 -10.53
N TYR A 340 22.49 7.70 -9.98
CA TYR A 340 23.94 7.52 -9.96
C TYR A 340 24.51 7.40 -11.38
N ARG A 341 23.83 6.67 -12.28
CA ARG A 341 24.23 6.59 -13.69
C ARG A 341 24.10 7.91 -14.43
N LYS A 342 23.09 8.71 -14.10
CA LYS A 342 22.91 10.05 -14.66
C LYS A 342 24.08 10.96 -14.26
N ILE A 343 24.42 11.00 -12.96
CA ILE A 343 25.55 11.75 -12.43
C ILE A 343 26.87 11.30 -13.08
N LEU A 344 27.09 9.98 -13.21
CA LEU A 344 28.27 9.43 -13.89
C LEU A 344 28.37 9.89 -15.36
N LYS A 345 27.25 9.94 -16.06
CA LYS A 345 27.20 10.44 -17.45
C LYS A 345 27.54 11.94 -17.52
N GLU A 346 27.00 12.72 -16.59
CA GLU A 346 27.28 14.16 -16.49
C GLU A 346 28.76 14.41 -16.15
N ALA A 347 29.31 13.68 -15.17
CA ALA A 347 30.72 13.74 -14.80
C ALA A 347 31.64 13.43 -15.97
N LYS A 348 31.37 12.41 -16.77
CA LYS A 348 32.13 12.10 -17.99
C LYS A 348 32.06 13.21 -19.04
N THR A 349 30.90 13.83 -19.17
CA THR A 349 30.70 14.96 -20.08
C THR A 349 31.49 16.18 -19.60
N GLU A 350 31.56 16.40 -18.29
CA GLU A 350 32.29 17.48 -17.68
C GLU A 350 33.80 17.27 -17.83
N ALA A 351 34.31 16.07 -17.53
CA ALA A 351 35.75 15.72 -17.69
C ALA A 351 36.27 15.85 -19.11
N ALA A 352 35.39 15.80 -20.11
CA ALA A 352 35.77 15.97 -21.52
C ALA A 352 35.89 17.42 -21.97
N LYS A 353 35.57 18.41 -21.14
CA LYS A 353 35.67 19.84 -21.48
C LYS A 353 37.11 20.34 -21.33
N ASP A 354 37.57 21.11 -22.30
CA ASP A 354 38.89 21.72 -22.32
C ASP A 354 38.94 23.09 -21.61
N ILE A 355 38.36 23.14 -20.39
CA ILE A 355 38.25 24.35 -19.58
C ILE A 355 38.84 24.18 -18.17
N TYR A 356 39.29 22.98 -17.83
CA TYR A 356 39.77 22.61 -16.51
C TYR A 356 41.28 22.34 -16.50
N THR A 357 41.89 22.40 -15.30
CA THR A 357 43.29 22.00 -15.15
C THR A 357 43.46 20.49 -15.25
N ALA A 358 44.64 20.03 -15.65
CA ALA A 358 44.94 18.61 -15.74
C ALA A 358 44.75 17.86 -14.38
N GLU A 359 45.06 18.56 -13.28
CA GLU A 359 44.92 18.01 -11.94
C GLU A 359 43.43 17.79 -11.55
N SER A 360 42.56 18.78 -11.84
CA SER A 360 41.13 18.66 -11.54
C SER A 360 40.48 17.58 -12.42
N VAL A 361 40.82 17.51 -13.70
CA VAL A 361 40.35 16.45 -14.60
C VAL A 361 40.84 15.06 -14.15
N ALA A 362 42.09 14.96 -13.65
CA ALA A 362 42.59 13.70 -13.12
C ALA A 362 41.84 13.24 -11.87
N ALA A 363 41.53 14.14 -10.93
CA ALA A 363 40.74 13.83 -9.73
C ALA A 363 39.32 13.38 -10.09
N LEU A 364 38.64 14.08 -11.01
CA LEU A 364 37.32 13.68 -11.49
C LEU A 364 37.35 12.31 -12.19
N ASN A 365 38.34 12.02 -13.02
CA ASN A 365 38.51 10.75 -13.71
C ASN A 365 38.77 9.59 -12.74
N GLU A 366 39.42 9.82 -11.60
CA GLU A 366 39.55 8.82 -10.54
C GLU A 366 38.19 8.44 -9.96
N GLN A 367 37.33 9.41 -9.65
CA GLN A 367 35.98 9.18 -9.16
C GLN A 367 35.07 8.53 -10.23
N ILE A 368 35.17 8.92 -11.49
CA ILE A 368 34.50 8.30 -12.62
C ILE A 368 34.85 6.80 -12.68
N THR A 369 36.15 6.46 -12.65
CA THR A 369 36.61 5.07 -12.73
C THR A 369 36.14 4.23 -11.56
N ALA A 370 36.19 4.77 -10.33
CA ALA A 370 35.68 4.10 -9.14
C ALA A 370 34.18 3.86 -9.21
N SER A 371 33.43 4.86 -9.71
CA SER A 371 31.97 4.76 -9.88
C SER A 371 31.57 3.73 -10.94
N GLU A 372 32.30 3.67 -12.06
CA GLU A 372 32.08 2.65 -13.09
C GLU A 372 32.28 1.24 -12.55
N ALA A 373 33.37 1.01 -11.80
CA ALA A 373 33.65 -0.27 -11.19
C ALA A 373 32.58 -0.70 -10.18
N LEU A 374 32.16 0.24 -9.31
CA LEU A 374 31.12 -0.03 -8.33
C LEU A 374 29.77 -0.32 -8.99
N ILE A 375 29.35 0.47 -9.97
CA ILE A 375 28.08 0.23 -10.69
C ILE A 375 28.13 -1.12 -11.42
N ALA A 376 29.24 -1.49 -12.02
CA ALA A 376 29.39 -2.79 -12.68
C ALA A 376 29.33 -3.98 -11.67
N GLU A 377 29.93 -3.83 -10.49
CA GLU A 377 29.84 -4.82 -9.40
C GLU A 377 28.38 -5.00 -8.93
N LEU A 378 27.69 -3.88 -8.67
CA LEU A 378 26.29 -3.89 -8.23
C LEU A 378 25.38 -4.51 -9.29
N ASP A 379 25.56 -4.14 -10.57
CA ASP A 379 24.80 -4.72 -11.68
C ASP A 379 25.01 -6.23 -11.81
N ALA A 380 26.24 -6.69 -11.65
CA ALA A 380 26.56 -8.10 -11.74
C ALA A 380 25.84 -8.90 -10.62
N ALA A 381 25.85 -8.38 -9.39
CA ALA A 381 25.15 -9.00 -8.26
C ALA A 381 23.62 -8.99 -8.48
N ILE A 382 23.06 -7.84 -8.86
CA ILE A 382 21.62 -7.67 -9.10
C ILE A 382 21.16 -8.58 -10.24
N ASN A 383 21.87 -8.62 -11.36
CA ASN A 383 21.53 -9.46 -12.51
C ASN A 383 21.65 -10.96 -12.19
N ALA A 384 22.53 -11.34 -11.27
CA ALA A 384 22.63 -12.70 -10.78
C ALA A 384 21.54 -13.06 -9.75
N GLY A 385 20.67 -12.12 -9.37
CA GLY A 385 19.67 -12.31 -8.33
C GLY A 385 20.26 -12.39 -6.92
N ASN A 386 21.46 -11.85 -6.73
CA ASN A 386 22.14 -11.78 -5.45
C ASN A 386 22.04 -10.40 -4.84
N GLN A 387 22.09 -10.33 -3.51
CA GLN A 387 22.27 -9.04 -2.85
C GLN A 387 23.69 -8.56 -3.11
N PRO A 388 23.88 -7.26 -3.47
CA PRO A 388 25.22 -6.69 -3.53
C PRO A 388 25.96 -6.75 -2.18
N ASP A 389 27.26 -7.00 -2.20
CA ASP A 389 28.10 -7.03 -0.99
C ASP A 389 28.33 -5.63 -0.39
N LYS A 390 28.01 -4.58 -1.14
CA LYS A 390 28.15 -3.20 -0.69
C LYS A 390 26.93 -2.77 0.11
N SER A 391 27.16 -2.10 1.23
CA SER A 391 26.10 -1.43 1.95
C SER A 391 25.57 -0.25 1.15
N TRP A 392 24.28 0.09 1.34
CA TRP A 392 23.71 1.26 0.69
C TRP A 392 24.45 2.57 1.07
N SER A 393 25.05 2.66 2.28
CA SER A 393 25.83 3.80 2.69
C SER A 393 27.15 3.92 1.89
N GLU A 394 27.78 2.82 1.52
CA GLU A 394 28.94 2.83 0.62
C GLU A 394 28.53 3.33 -0.77
N VAL A 395 27.39 2.88 -1.30
CA VAL A 395 26.87 3.31 -2.59
C VAL A 395 26.51 4.80 -2.56
N ALA A 396 25.82 5.27 -1.51
CA ALA A 396 25.46 6.67 -1.35
C ALA A 396 26.69 7.58 -1.20
N ASN A 397 27.71 7.14 -0.45
CA ASN A 397 28.96 7.86 -0.29
C ASN A 397 29.74 7.96 -1.60
N ALA A 398 29.81 6.89 -2.37
CA ALA A 398 30.48 6.88 -3.67
C ALA A 398 29.77 7.82 -4.68
N LYS A 399 28.43 7.82 -4.69
CA LYS A 399 27.64 8.77 -5.48
C LYS A 399 27.95 10.21 -5.09
N ALA A 400 27.91 10.52 -3.79
CA ALA A 400 28.19 11.85 -3.28
C ALA A 400 29.65 12.31 -3.57
N ALA A 401 30.61 11.38 -3.52
CA ALA A 401 32.01 11.68 -3.88
C ALA A 401 32.15 12.04 -5.35
N LEU A 402 31.41 11.38 -6.24
CA LEU A 402 31.39 11.72 -7.67
C LEU A 402 30.71 13.06 -7.93
N GLU A 403 29.65 13.40 -7.20
CA GLU A 403 28.97 14.71 -7.28
C GLU A 403 29.84 15.86 -6.81
N ALA A 404 30.73 15.61 -5.85
CA ALA A 404 31.62 16.62 -5.27
C ALA A 404 32.93 16.85 -6.03
N ALA A 405 33.30 15.93 -6.91
CA ALA A 405 34.55 15.98 -7.68
C ALA A 405 34.40 16.84 -8.94
#